data_0413c1188f97a6ad0af6d3e4d7d0e21d
#
_entry.id   0413c1188f97a6ad0af6d3e4d7d0e21d
#
_cell.length_a   1.000
_cell.length_b   1.000
_cell.length_c   1.000
_cell.angle_alpha   90.00
_cell.angle_beta   90.00
_cell.angle_gamma   90.00
#
_symmetry.space_group_name_H-M   'P 1'
#
loop_
_entity.id
_entity.type
_entity.pdbx_description
1 polymer ?
#
loop_
_entity_poly.entity_id
_entity_poly.type
_entity_poly.pdbx_seq_one_letter_code
_entity_poly.pdbx_strand_id
1 'polypeptide(L)'
;MERALKKKIRAVQYGVGPIGAAIVRLMREKSSIEIIGAIDSDPAKAGRDLGDIVEGAGAPWGVPVTGDAEAMLGESPDVVIHSTSSYLPSVMEQLLACLAAESCVVSTCEELAYPFRKYPELAAKLDAEAKTWGVALIGTGINPGFVMDKLLITLSAASQEIESARAVRIVDASKRRLPLQKKVGAGMSVEEFRAQVAAGAIKHHGLPESVAMVSDALGLAVDDISETIEPVVARERVKTSFLEVAPGQVAGVHQIARGFAGSKEKIYMELQMFVGATDPGDTVEIIGNPNLTLTIPGGTHGDIATASVVVNCIPQIL
;
A
#
# COMPACT_ATOMS: atom_id res chain seq x y z
N MET A 1 16.04 39.33 9.71
CA MET A 1 16.34 38.31 8.68
C MET A 1 15.02 37.59 8.40
N GLU A 2 14.25 38.05 7.43
CA GLU A 2 13.05 37.40 6.95
C GLU A 2 13.45 36.02 6.39
N ARG A 3 12.91 34.97 6.99
CA ARG A 3 12.98 33.62 6.45
C ARG A 3 12.21 33.63 5.13
N ALA A 4 12.92 33.66 4.00
CA ALA A 4 12.28 33.48 2.70
C ALA A 4 11.27 32.32 2.81
N LEU A 5 10.00 32.62 2.59
CA LEU A 5 8.93 31.60 2.58
C LEU A 5 9.34 30.57 1.53
N LYS A 6 9.73 29.37 1.98
CA LYS A 6 9.99 28.26 1.04
C LYS A 6 8.71 28.06 0.24
N LYS A 7 8.84 28.02 -1.09
CA LYS A 7 7.73 27.71 -2.01
C LYS A 7 7.07 26.41 -1.51
N LYS A 8 5.76 26.41 -1.34
CA LYS A 8 5.02 25.19 -0.98
C LYS A 8 5.07 24.19 -2.12
N ILE A 9 5.10 22.92 -1.78
CA ILE A 9 4.99 21.80 -2.72
C ILE A 9 3.55 21.78 -3.23
N ARG A 10 3.34 21.91 -4.52
CA ARG A 10 2.02 21.84 -5.17
C ARG A 10 1.66 20.38 -5.42
N ALA A 11 0.64 19.89 -4.75
CA ALA A 11 0.25 18.49 -4.79
C ALA A 11 -1.16 18.32 -5.39
N VAL A 12 -1.32 17.30 -6.23
CA VAL A 12 -2.62 16.82 -6.73
C VAL A 12 -2.87 15.42 -6.17
N GLN A 13 -4.10 15.18 -5.69
CA GLN A 13 -4.56 13.84 -5.30
C GLN A 13 -5.25 13.18 -6.49
N TYR A 14 -4.75 12.03 -6.95
CA TYR A 14 -5.39 11.21 -7.98
C TYR A 14 -6.05 9.98 -7.34
N GLY A 15 -7.37 9.96 -7.32
CA GLY A 15 -8.21 8.99 -6.61
C GLY A 15 -8.57 9.45 -5.19
N VAL A 16 -9.84 9.81 -4.99
CA VAL A 16 -10.40 10.26 -3.70
C VAL A 16 -11.28 9.15 -3.10
N GLY A 17 -10.71 7.93 -3.06
CA GLY A 17 -11.25 6.82 -2.29
C GLY A 17 -10.91 6.95 -0.79
N PRO A 18 -11.23 5.94 0.03
CA PRO A 18 -10.94 6.01 1.47
C PRO A 18 -9.47 6.25 1.81
N ILE A 19 -8.54 5.69 1.05
CA ILE A 19 -7.10 5.91 1.24
C ILE A 19 -6.71 7.31 0.79
N GLY A 20 -7.14 7.74 -0.42
CA GLY A 20 -6.90 9.10 -0.89
C GLY A 20 -7.46 10.16 0.08
N ALA A 21 -8.66 9.94 0.64
CA ALA A 21 -9.22 10.81 1.67
C ALA A 21 -8.35 10.90 2.94
N ALA A 22 -7.79 9.77 3.39
CA ALA A 22 -6.87 9.77 4.53
C ALA A 22 -5.57 10.52 4.22
N ILE A 23 -5.04 10.35 3.01
CA ILE A 23 -3.82 11.03 2.55
C ILE A 23 -4.03 12.55 2.48
N VAL A 24 -5.11 13.03 1.86
CA VAL A 24 -5.33 14.47 1.74
C VAL A 24 -5.59 15.15 3.08
N ARG A 25 -6.24 14.48 4.05
CA ARG A 25 -6.35 14.99 5.43
C ARG A 25 -4.97 15.24 6.03
N LEU A 26 -4.08 14.26 5.90
CA LEU A 26 -2.72 14.37 6.44
C LEU A 26 -1.88 15.41 5.68
N MET A 27 -2.01 15.50 4.35
CA MET A 27 -1.34 16.55 3.55
C MET A 27 -1.76 17.94 3.98
N ARG A 28 -3.05 18.15 4.26
CA ARG A 28 -3.58 19.44 4.71
C ARG A 28 -2.95 19.93 6.02
N GLU A 29 -2.54 19.04 6.91
CA GLU A 29 -1.86 19.37 8.15
C GLU A 29 -0.41 19.85 7.95
N LYS A 30 0.15 19.64 6.75
CA LYS A 30 1.53 19.98 6.43
C LYS A 30 1.62 21.39 5.84
N SER A 31 2.19 22.34 6.57
CA SER A 31 2.36 23.73 6.11
C SER A 31 3.22 23.85 4.84
N SER A 32 4.04 22.85 4.53
CA SER A 32 4.90 22.79 3.34
C SER A 32 4.20 22.29 2.09
N ILE A 33 2.97 21.77 2.18
CA ILE A 33 2.21 21.22 1.07
C ILE A 33 1.00 22.10 0.78
N GLU A 34 0.72 22.32 -0.48
CA GLU A 34 -0.48 22.96 -1.00
C GLU A 34 -1.21 21.98 -1.91
N ILE A 35 -2.41 21.57 -1.52
CA ILE A 35 -3.27 20.72 -2.35
C ILE A 35 -3.96 21.64 -3.34
N ILE A 36 -3.58 21.57 -4.63
CA ILE A 36 -4.13 22.44 -5.68
C ILE A 36 -5.36 21.87 -6.36
N GLY A 37 -5.62 20.56 -6.23
CA GLY A 37 -6.77 19.88 -6.81
C GLY A 37 -6.77 18.40 -6.56
N ALA A 38 -7.85 17.75 -7.02
CA ALA A 38 -7.93 16.30 -7.03
C ALA A 38 -8.60 15.79 -8.31
N ILE A 39 -8.24 14.57 -8.71
CA ILE A 39 -8.78 13.84 -9.86
C ILE A 39 -9.54 12.62 -9.35
N ASP A 40 -10.78 12.44 -9.76
CA ASP A 40 -11.54 11.22 -9.48
C ASP A 40 -12.52 10.96 -10.63
N SER A 41 -12.59 9.73 -11.10
CA SER A 41 -13.48 9.33 -12.21
C SER A 41 -14.95 9.18 -11.81
N ASP A 42 -15.27 9.21 -10.51
CA ASP A 42 -16.62 9.13 -10.00
C ASP A 42 -17.38 10.45 -10.29
N PRO A 43 -18.41 10.43 -11.16
CA PRO A 43 -19.16 11.63 -11.49
C PRO A 43 -19.90 12.26 -10.29
N ALA A 44 -20.09 11.49 -9.20
CA ALA A 44 -20.67 12.02 -7.97
C ALA A 44 -19.69 12.91 -7.18
N LYS A 45 -18.42 12.89 -7.51
CA LYS A 45 -17.36 13.70 -6.88
C LYS A 45 -16.88 14.83 -7.79
N ALA A 46 -16.89 14.63 -9.11
CA ALA A 46 -16.48 15.65 -10.06
C ALA A 46 -17.32 16.93 -9.92
N GLY A 47 -16.67 18.08 -9.93
CA GLY A 47 -17.29 19.40 -9.73
C GLY A 47 -17.56 19.78 -8.28
N ARG A 48 -17.23 18.92 -7.32
CA ARG A 48 -17.37 19.23 -5.88
C ARG A 48 -16.05 19.73 -5.29
N ASP A 49 -16.15 20.32 -4.12
CA ASP A 49 -14.99 20.65 -3.29
C ASP A 49 -14.45 19.40 -2.58
N LEU A 50 -13.11 19.27 -2.52
CA LEU A 50 -12.43 18.14 -1.90
C LEU A 50 -12.77 18.03 -0.41
N GLY A 51 -12.90 19.16 0.31
CA GLY A 51 -13.28 19.18 1.71
C GLY A 51 -14.67 18.60 1.94
N ASP A 52 -15.63 18.94 1.08
CA ASP A 52 -17.00 18.40 1.17
C ASP A 52 -17.06 16.89 0.92
N ILE A 53 -16.13 16.35 0.15
CA ILE A 53 -16.03 14.90 -0.07
C ILE A 53 -15.39 14.20 1.11
N VAL A 54 -14.36 14.80 1.67
CA VAL A 54 -13.49 14.18 2.67
C VAL A 54 -14.04 14.34 4.09
N GLU A 55 -14.52 15.54 4.44
CA GLU A 55 -15.02 15.89 5.80
C GLU A 55 -16.54 15.91 5.90
N GLY A 56 -17.24 15.88 4.75
CA GLY A 56 -18.68 15.99 4.65
C GLY A 56 -19.15 17.36 4.17
N ALA A 57 -20.40 17.41 3.68
CA ALA A 57 -20.98 18.61 3.13
C ALA A 57 -20.95 19.79 4.14
N GLY A 58 -20.55 20.96 3.65
CA GLY A 58 -20.44 22.19 4.45
C GLY A 58 -19.05 22.43 5.07
N ALA A 59 -18.06 21.65 4.67
CA ALA A 59 -16.66 21.84 5.10
C ALA A 59 -15.71 22.10 3.89
N PRO A 60 -15.98 23.08 3.01
CA PRO A 60 -15.18 23.30 1.81
C PRO A 60 -13.76 23.74 2.13
N TRP A 61 -12.81 23.27 1.31
CA TRP A 61 -11.40 23.64 1.39
C TRP A 61 -10.98 24.63 0.30
N GLY A 62 -11.85 24.88 -0.68
CA GLY A 62 -11.52 25.65 -1.88
C GLY A 62 -10.66 24.84 -2.87
N VAL A 63 -10.66 23.52 -2.79
CA VAL A 63 -9.86 22.61 -3.61
C VAL A 63 -10.80 21.85 -4.58
N PRO A 64 -10.67 22.06 -5.92
CA PRO A 64 -11.57 21.45 -6.89
C PRO A 64 -11.27 19.95 -7.05
N VAL A 65 -12.33 19.16 -7.28
CA VAL A 65 -12.23 17.77 -7.73
C VAL A 65 -12.77 17.69 -9.16
N THR A 66 -12.00 17.11 -10.07
CA THR A 66 -12.38 16.98 -11.49
C THR A 66 -12.24 15.54 -11.99
N GLY A 67 -13.03 15.18 -13.01
CA GLY A 67 -12.82 13.98 -13.81
C GLY A 67 -11.83 14.19 -14.97
N ASP A 68 -11.46 15.43 -15.26
CA ASP A 68 -10.54 15.81 -16.32
C ASP A 68 -9.09 15.82 -15.78
N ALA A 69 -8.41 14.70 -16.00
CA ALA A 69 -7.03 14.53 -15.54
C ALA A 69 -6.06 15.44 -16.33
N GLU A 70 -6.29 15.62 -17.64
CA GLU A 70 -5.42 16.44 -18.49
C GLU A 70 -5.43 17.90 -18.05
N ALA A 71 -6.62 18.46 -17.82
CA ALA A 71 -6.74 19.83 -17.33
C ALA A 71 -6.08 20.01 -15.95
N MET A 72 -6.25 19.07 -15.02
CA MET A 72 -5.68 19.15 -13.68
C MET A 72 -4.14 19.01 -13.69
N LEU A 73 -3.60 18.09 -14.50
CA LEU A 73 -2.15 17.91 -14.67
C LEU A 73 -1.51 19.12 -15.38
N GLY A 74 -2.27 19.80 -16.24
CA GLY A 74 -1.85 21.06 -16.89
C GLY A 74 -1.58 22.21 -15.91
N GLU A 75 -2.07 22.12 -14.67
CA GLU A 75 -1.72 23.08 -13.60
C GLU A 75 -0.28 22.92 -13.08
N SER A 76 0.49 21.98 -13.61
CA SER A 76 1.90 21.72 -13.29
C SER A 76 2.13 21.46 -11.80
N PRO A 77 1.55 20.39 -11.22
CA PRO A 77 1.84 19.99 -9.85
C PRO A 77 3.28 19.51 -9.70
N ASP A 78 3.92 19.83 -8.57
CA ASP A 78 5.25 19.30 -8.25
C ASP A 78 5.18 17.78 -7.98
N VAL A 79 4.04 17.32 -7.41
CA VAL A 79 3.81 15.90 -7.10
C VAL A 79 2.35 15.49 -7.28
N VAL A 80 2.15 14.30 -7.82
CA VAL A 80 0.84 13.63 -7.86
C VAL A 80 0.85 12.47 -6.87
N ILE A 81 -0.14 12.47 -5.97
CA ILE A 81 -0.38 11.35 -5.06
C ILE A 81 -1.45 10.46 -5.70
N HIS A 82 -1.04 9.28 -6.13
CA HIS A 82 -1.87 8.38 -6.91
C HIS A 82 -2.40 7.22 -6.06
N SER A 83 -3.73 7.05 -5.99
CA SER A 83 -4.38 6.03 -5.16
C SER A 83 -5.68 5.49 -5.80
N THR A 84 -5.59 4.96 -7.03
CA THR A 84 -6.75 4.54 -7.82
C THR A 84 -6.97 3.03 -7.85
N SER A 85 -5.91 2.23 -8.01
CA SER A 85 -5.99 0.78 -8.14
C SER A 85 -4.73 0.08 -7.61
N SER A 86 -4.88 -1.22 -7.27
CA SER A 86 -3.78 -2.11 -6.86
C SER A 86 -2.99 -2.69 -8.02
N TYR A 87 -3.56 -2.67 -9.24
CA TYR A 87 -3.05 -3.38 -10.42
C TYR A 87 -2.27 -2.45 -11.34
N LEU A 88 -0.98 -2.71 -11.54
CA LEU A 88 -0.11 -1.88 -12.37
C LEU A 88 -0.60 -1.73 -13.81
N PRO A 89 -1.02 -2.80 -14.53
CA PRO A 89 -1.52 -2.65 -15.90
C PRO A 89 -2.71 -1.69 -16.02
N SER A 90 -3.57 -1.64 -15.01
CA SER A 90 -4.78 -0.80 -15.04
C SER A 90 -4.52 0.69 -14.79
N VAL A 91 -3.35 1.04 -14.28
CA VAL A 91 -2.98 2.42 -13.94
C VAL A 91 -1.86 3.01 -14.82
N MET A 92 -1.36 2.23 -15.76
CA MET A 92 -0.24 2.63 -16.62
C MET A 92 -0.45 3.98 -17.32
N GLU A 93 -1.62 4.17 -17.94
CA GLU A 93 -1.93 5.42 -18.64
C GLU A 93 -1.99 6.62 -17.69
N GLN A 94 -2.52 6.42 -16.48
CA GLN A 94 -2.57 7.46 -15.45
C GLN A 94 -1.16 7.86 -15.00
N LEU A 95 -0.29 6.88 -14.75
CA LEU A 95 1.09 7.11 -14.34
C LEU A 95 1.90 7.81 -15.43
N LEU A 96 1.78 7.35 -16.69
CA LEU A 96 2.45 7.96 -17.83
C LEU A 96 2.00 9.41 -18.06
N ALA A 97 0.70 9.70 -17.91
CA ALA A 97 0.19 11.07 -18.00
C ALA A 97 0.76 11.98 -16.91
N CYS A 98 0.89 11.49 -15.68
CA CYS A 98 1.51 12.25 -14.59
C CYS A 98 2.99 12.54 -14.87
N LEU A 99 3.76 11.56 -15.37
CA LEU A 99 5.17 11.73 -15.71
C LEU A 99 5.34 12.73 -16.87
N ALA A 100 4.50 12.63 -17.91
CA ALA A 100 4.51 13.55 -19.06
C ALA A 100 4.13 14.99 -18.68
N ALA A 101 3.42 15.18 -17.57
CA ALA A 101 3.16 16.49 -16.96
C ALA A 101 4.31 16.99 -16.08
N GLU A 102 5.50 16.38 -16.18
CA GLU A 102 6.71 16.71 -15.39
C GLU A 102 6.48 16.67 -13.87
N SER A 103 5.58 15.79 -13.42
CA SER A 103 5.23 15.64 -12.01
C SER A 103 5.85 14.41 -11.40
N CYS A 104 6.47 14.53 -10.22
CA CYS A 104 6.83 13.36 -9.44
C CYS A 104 5.57 12.60 -8.97
N VAL A 105 5.66 11.28 -8.82
CA VAL A 105 4.50 10.46 -8.45
C VAL A 105 4.79 9.59 -7.22
N VAL A 106 3.93 9.67 -6.20
CA VAL A 106 3.88 8.72 -5.10
C VAL A 106 2.59 7.93 -5.21
N SER A 107 2.69 6.62 -5.48
CA SER A 107 1.52 5.76 -5.73
C SER A 107 1.34 4.71 -4.63
N THR A 108 0.08 4.45 -4.28
CA THR A 108 -0.31 3.33 -3.42
C THR A 108 -0.63 2.05 -4.19
N CYS A 109 -0.37 2.00 -5.50
CA CYS A 109 -0.53 0.80 -6.30
C CYS A 109 0.42 -0.28 -5.79
N GLU A 110 -0.11 -1.35 -5.23
CA GLU A 110 0.68 -2.40 -4.58
C GLU A 110 1.62 -3.10 -5.55
N GLU A 111 1.19 -3.39 -6.79
CA GLU A 111 2.05 -4.02 -7.80
C GLU A 111 3.19 -3.11 -8.28
N LEU A 112 3.07 -1.80 -8.10
CA LEU A 112 4.12 -0.83 -8.41
C LEU A 112 5.21 -0.77 -7.34
N ALA A 113 5.00 -1.32 -6.15
CA ALA A 113 6.00 -1.29 -5.08
C ALA A 113 7.30 -2.00 -5.50
N TYR A 114 7.19 -3.09 -6.28
CA TYR A 114 8.34 -3.78 -6.87
C TYR A 114 7.95 -4.49 -8.18
N PRO A 115 7.80 -3.79 -9.31
CA PRO A 115 7.25 -4.35 -10.54
C PRO A 115 8.26 -5.16 -11.37
N PHE A 116 9.55 -5.11 -11.05
CA PHE A 116 10.66 -5.54 -11.91
C PHE A 116 10.64 -7.02 -12.29
N ARG A 117 10.09 -7.89 -11.44
CA ARG A 117 9.98 -9.32 -11.74
C ARG A 117 8.68 -9.67 -12.44
N LYS A 118 7.56 -9.09 -11.98
CA LYS A 118 6.23 -9.43 -12.49
C LYS A 118 5.90 -8.73 -13.81
N TYR A 119 6.33 -7.47 -13.95
CA TYR A 119 6.04 -6.60 -15.08
C TYR A 119 7.29 -5.87 -15.59
N PRO A 120 8.35 -6.60 -16.00
CA PRO A 120 9.63 -5.98 -16.37
C PRO A 120 9.52 -4.96 -17.51
N GLU A 121 8.66 -5.21 -18.49
CA GLU A 121 8.45 -4.30 -19.62
C GLU A 121 7.73 -3.01 -19.18
N LEU A 122 6.71 -3.12 -18.32
CA LEU A 122 6.00 -1.95 -17.79
C LEU A 122 6.91 -1.13 -16.86
N ALA A 123 7.72 -1.81 -16.04
CA ALA A 123 8.71 -1.15 -15.19
C ALA A 123 9.74 -0.39 -16.02
N ALA A 124 10.29 -1.01 -17.08
CA ALA A 124 11.23 -0.37 -17.99
C ALA A 124 10.62 0.85 -18.72
N LYS A 125 9.35 0.76 -19.13
CA LYS A 125 8.64 1.87 -19.74
C LYS A 125 8.48 3.05 -18.78
N LEU A 126 8.05 2.80 -17.54
CA LEU A 126 7.91 3.84 -16.52
C LEU A 126 9.25 4.49 -16.17
N ASP A 127 10.32 3.69 -16.05
CA ASP A 127 11.66 4.18 -15.78
C ASP A 127 12.19 5.09 -16.91
N ALA A 128 11.96 4.68 -18.16
CA ALA A 128 12.35 5.47 -19.33
C ALA A 128 11.60 6.82 -19.40
N GLU A 129 10.28 6.81 -19.15
CA GLU A 129 9.48 8.04 -19.14
C GLU A 129 9.89 8.96 -17.97
N ALA A 130 10.05 8.43 -16.76
CA ALA A 130 10.51 9.22 -15.62
C ALA A 130 11.87 9.89 -15.88
N LYS A 131 12.81 9.18 -16.50
CA LYS A 131 14.11 9.72 -16.92
C LYS A 131 13.99 10.77 -18.02
N THR A 132 13.09 10.58 -18.97
CA THR A 132 12.85 11.53 -20.08
C THR A 132 12.39 12.88 -19.54
N TRP A 133 11.50 12.87 -18.56
CA TRP A 133 10.93 14.08 -17.97
C TRP A 133 11.70 14.58 -16.75
N GLY A 134 12.73 13.86 -16.29
CA GLY A 134 13.55 14.26 -15.15
C GLY A 134 12.79 14.23 -13.81
N VAL A 135 11.80 13.36 -13.69
CA VAL A 135 10.95 13.20 -12.49
C VAL A 135 11.09 11.81 -11.89
N ALA A 136 10.57 11.61 -10.69
CA ALA A 136 10.63 10.34 -9.98
C ALA A 136 9.24 9.72 -9.79
N LEU A 137 9.18 8.37 -9.81
CA LEU A 137 7.99 7.58 -9.54
C LEU A 137 8.30 6.54 -8.47
N ILE A 138 7.48 6.46 -7.43
CA ILE A 138 7.58 5.44 -6.39
C ILE A 138 6.23 4.79 -6.08
N GLY A 139 6.19 3.46 -6.02
CA GLY A 139 5.12 2.69 -5.39
C GLY A 139 5.43 2.48 -3.91
N THR A 140 4.52 2.83 -3.02
CA THR A 140 4.73 2.67 -1.57
C THR A 140 3.41 2.60 -0.80
N GLY A 141 3.50 2.22 0.46
CA GLY A 141 2.39 2.07 1.38
C GLY A 141 2.87 1.40 2.66
N ILE A 142 1.94 0.79 3.39
CA ILE A 142 2.31 0.05 4.60
C ILE A 142 2.68 -1.39 4.27
N ASN A 143 1.99 -2.01 3.30
CA ASN A 143 2.23 -3.37 2.86
C ASN A 143 1.60 -3.60 1.47
N PRO A 144 2.41 -3.66 0.42
CA PRO A 144 3.88 -3.47 0.36
C PRO A 144 4.31 -2.01 0.56
N GLY A 145 5.58 -1.82 0.85
CA GLY A 145 6.24 -0.51 0.89
C GLY A 145 6.84 -0.09 2.23
N PHE A 146 6.57 -0.83 3.34
CA PHE A 146 7.20 -0.53 4.62
C PHE A 146 7.38 -1.74 5.53
N VAL A 147 6.30 -2.30 6.14
CA VAL A 147 6.42 -3.22 7.29
C VAL A 147 7.07 -4.55 6.91
N MET A 148 6.69 -5.15 5.79
CA MET A 148 7.14 -6.49 5.42
C MET A 148 8.34 -6.48 4.45
N ASP A 149 8.80 -5.29 4.04
CA ASP A 149 9.90 -5.11 3.09
C ASP A 149 10.93 -4.06 3.55
N LYS A 150 10.67 -2.76 3.44
CA LYS A 150 11.66 -1.71 3.80
C LYS A 150 12.16 -1.81 5.23
N LEU A 151 11.30 -2.18 6.19
CA LEU A 151 11.70 -2.34 7.59
C LEU A 151 12.71 -3.49 7.73
N LEU A 152 12.47 -4.62 7.05
CA LEU A 152 13.39 -5.75 6.95
C LEU A 152 14.73 -5.33 6.33
N ILE A 153 14.68 -4.64 5.17
CA ILE A 153 15.86 -4.14 4.47
C ILE A 153 16.64 -3.16 5.35
N THR A 154 15.95 -2.26 6.06
CA THR A 154 16.61 -1.31 6.97
C THR A 154 17.25 -2.01 8.14
N LEU A 155 16.57 -2.99 8.76
CA LEU A 155 17.10 -3.76 9.89
C LEU A 155 18.35 -4.55 9.50
N SER A 156 18.41 -5.06 8.28
CA SER A 156 19.53 -5.86 7.78
C SER A 156 20.87 -5.13 7.75
N ALA A 157 20.86 -3.79 7.74
CA ALA A 157 22.06 -2.98 7.75
C ALA A 157 22.96 -3.22 8.99
N ALA A 158 22.41 -3.80 10.05
CA ALA A 158 23.15 -4.15 11.27
C ALA A 158 23.62 -5.61 11.30
N SER A 159 23.44 -6.40 10.23
CA SER A 159 23.90 -7.78 10.09
C SER A 159 25.02 -7.87 9.05
N GLN A 160 26.13 -8.56 9.40
CA GLN A 160 27.27 -8.76 8.49
C GLN A 160 26.98 -9.82 7.42
N GLU A 161 26.22 -10.85 7.80
CA GLU A 161 25.85 -11.96 6.93
C GLU A 161 24.35 -12.21 7.06
N ILE A 162 23.67 -12.40 5.95
CA ILE A 162 22.23 -12.66 5.94
C ILE A 162 21.99 -14.01 5.26
N GLU A 163 21.44 -14.94 6.02
CA GLU A 163 21.08 -16.28 5.52
C GLU A 163 19.65 -16.31 5.02
N SER A 164 18.73 -15.71 5.75
CA SER A 164 17.30 -15.63 5.42
C SER A 164 16.62 -14.48 6.15
N ALA A 165 15.41 -14.15 5.69
CA ALA A 165 14.59 -13.07 6.23
C ALA A 165 13.15 -13.52 6.43
N ARG A 166 12.51 -13.05 7.51
CA ARG A 166 11.12 -13.37 7.81
C ARG A 166 10.33 -12.13 8.20
N ALA A 167 9.09 -12.03 7.74
CA ALA A 167 8.15 -11.02 8.17
C ALA A 167 6.80 -11.66 8.50
N VAL A 168 6.25 -11.35 9.67
CA VAL A 168 4.93 -11.81 10.12
C VAL A 168 4.11 -10.60 10.52
N ARG A 169 2.91 -10.50 9.96
CA ARG A 169 1.96 -9.45 10.23
C ARG A 169 0.60 -10.03 10.63
N ILE A 170 0.15 -9.76 11.86
CA ILE A 170 -1.17 -10.16 12.36
C ILE A 170 -2.02 -8.91 12.59
N VAL A 171 -3.13 -8.81 11.87
CA VAL A 171 -4.03 -7.65 11.90
C VAL A 171 -5.40 -8.05 12.47
N ASP A 172 -5.81 -7.38 13.53
CA ASP A 172 -7.19 -7.49 14.02
C ASP A 172 -8.14 -6.71 13.08
N ALA A 173 -8.93 -7.44 12.29
CA ALA A 173 -9.91 -6.88 11.39
C ALA A 173 -11.19 -6.43 12.11
N SER A 174 -11.40 -6.77 13.38
CA SER A 174 -12.62 -6.42 14.14
C SER A 174 -12.86 -4.93 14.25
N LYS A 175 -11.78 -4.15 14.32
CA LYS A 175 -11.79 -2.69 14.42
C LYS A 175 -11.82 -1.97 13.07
N ARG A 176 -11.81 -2.73 11.98
CA ARG A 176 -11.78 -2.18 10.63
C ARG A 176 -13.20 -2.02 10.08
N ARG A 177 -13.37 -1.10 9.13
CA ARG A 177 -14.66 -0.86 8.45
C ARG A 177 -15.20 -2.12 7.76
N LEU A 178 -16.53 -2.23 7.66
CA LEU A 178 -17.23 -3.39 7.09
C LEU A 178 -16.71 -3.85 5.72
N PRO A 179 -16.40 -2.96 4.74
CA PRO A 179 -15.87 -3.40 3.45
C PRO A 179 -14.57 -4.21 3.57
N LEU A 180 -13.69 -3.88 4.53
CA LEU A 180 -12.47 -4.65 4.76
C LEU A 180 -12.77 -5.99 5.40
N GLN A 181 -13.69 -6.06 6.39
CA GLN A 181 -14.09 -7.33 7.01
C GLN A 181 -14.69 -8.29 5.97
N LYS A 182 -15.49 -7.76 5.02
CA LYS A 182 -16.01 -8.54 3.88
C LYS A 182 -14.91 -8.95 2.90
N LYS A 183 -13.96 -8.04 2.59
CA LYS A 183 -12.84 -8.30 1.68
C LYS A 183 -11.95 -9.45 2.16
N VAL A 184 -11.80 -9.64 3.47
CA VAL A 184 -11.04 -10.78 4.03
C VAL A 184 -11.89 -12.05 4.20
N GLY A 185 -13.15 -12.05 3.77
CA GLY A 185 -14.03 -13.21 3.79
C GLY A 185 -14.73 -13.46 5.12
N ALA A 186 -14.74 -12.53 6.07
CA ALA A 186 -15.37 -12.72 7.36
C ALA A 186 -16.88 -13.01 7.23
N GLY A 187 -17.33 -14.11 7.85
CA GLY A 187 -18.72 -14.61 7.83
C GLY A 187 -19.06 -15.58 6.70
N MET A 188 -18.13 -15.80 5.74
CA MET A 188 -18.33 -16.80 4.66
C MET A 188 -18.21 -18.24 5.17
N SER A 189 -18.74 -19.20 4.41
CA SER A 189 -18.34 -20.59 4.54
C SER A 189 -16.93 -20.79 4.00
N VAL A 190 -16.28 -21.89 4.38
CA VAL A 190 -14.92 -22.23 3.87
C VAL A 190 -14.95 -22.47 2.36
N GLU A 191 -16.03 -23.09 1.85
CA GLU A 191 -16.24 -23.36 0.43
C GLU A 191 -16.39 -22.07 -0.37
N GLU A 192 -17.20 -21.12 0.10
CA GLU A 192 -17.35 -19.81 -0.53
C GLU A 192 -16.02 -19.03 -0.54
N PHE A 193 -15.29 -19.04 0.57
CA PHE A 193 -13.97 -18.41 0.66
C PHE A 193 -13.01 -18.98 -0.39
N ARG A 194 -12.90 -20.31 -0.48
CA ARG A 194 -12.02 -20.95 -1.48
C ARG A 194 -12.42 -20.65 -2.91
N ALA A 195 -13.72 -20.58 -3.20
CA ALA A 195 -14.22 -20.17 -4.51
C ALA A 195 -13.83 -18.72 -4.83
N GLN A 196 -13.92 -17.82 -3.85
CA GLN A 196 -13.51 -16.40 -4.02
C GLN A 196 -11.99 -16.25 -4.18
N VAL A 197 -11.18 -17.05 -3.48
CA VAL A 197 -9.72 -17.09 -3.67
C VAL A 197 -9.39 -17.58 -5.07
N ALA A 198 -10.02 -18.67 -5.54
CA ALA A 198 -9.82 -19.21 -6.89
C ALA A 198 -10.23 -18.21 -7.98
N ALA A 199 -11.24 -17.37 -7.73
CA ALA A 199 -11.66 -16.28 -8.60
C ALA A 199 -10.77 -15.01 -8.51
N GLY A 200 -9.77 -15.00 -7.61
CA GLY A 200 -8.90 -13.83 -7.38
C GLY A 200 -9.57 -12.67 -6.63
N ALA A 201 -10.77 -12.86 -6.08
CA ALA A 201 -11.51 -11.83 -5.37
C ALA A 201 -11.05 -11.62 -3.92
N ILE A 202 -10.52 -12.68 -3.28
CA ILE A 202 -9.90 -12.61 -1.95
C ILE A 202 -8.40 -12.79 -2.11
N LYS A 203 -7.67 -11.70 -1.97
CA LYS A 203 -6.20 -11.65 -1.99
C LYS A 203 -5.74 -10.32 -1.40
N HIS A 204 -4.67 -10.36 -0.63
CA HIS A 204 -3.88 -9.16 -0.35
C HIS A 204 -2.78 -9.05 -1.42
N HIS A 205 -2.79 -7.95 -2.18
CA HIS A 205 -1.80 -7.72 -3.22
C HIS A 205 -0.47 -7.26 -2.61
N GLY A 206 0.66 -7.66 -3.23
CA GLY A 206 1.96 -7.14 -2.90
C GLY A 206 2.89 -8.04 -2.07
N LEU A 207 2.44 -9.19 -1.54
CA LEU A 207 3.35 -10.10 -0.83
C LEU A 207 4.47 -10.66 -1.74
N PRO A 208 4.19 -11.18 -2.95
CA PRO A 208 5.24 -11.60 -3.87
C PRO A 208 6.18 -10.46 -4.28
N GLU A 209 5.64 -9.25 -4.45
CA GLU A 209 6.41 -8.04 -4.74
C GLU A 209 7.36 -7.69 -3.57
N SER A 210 6.90 -7.78 -2.32
CA SER A 210 7.75 -7.60 -1.14
C SER A 210 8.84 -8.67 -1.03
N VAL A 211 8.52 -9.95 -1.32
CA VAL A 211 9.52 -11.04 -1.36
C VAL A 211 10.60 -10.73 -2.40
N ALA A 212 10.20 -10.31 -3.60
CA ALA A 212 11.13 -9.96 -4.68
C ALA A 212 12.01 -8.77 -4.29
N MET A 213 11.43 -7.71 -3.72
CA MET A 213 12.15 -6.52 -3.23
C MET A 213 13.20 -6.88 -2.18
N VAL A 214 12.81 -7.67 -1.17
CA VAL A 214 13.72 -8.11 -0.10
C VAL A 214 14.83 -9.02 -0.65
N SER A 215 14.47 -9.95 -1.56
CA SER A 215 15.45 -10.81 -2.21
C SER A 215 16.56 -10.03 -2.90
N ASP A 216 16.19 -9.07 -3.71
CA ASP A 216 17.15 -8.33 -4.51
C ASP A 216 17.95 -7.34 -3.64
N ALA A 217 17.30 -6.70 -2.67
CA ALA A 217 17.98 -5.79 -1.74
C ALA A 217 18.98 -6.49 -0.82
N LEU A 218 18.71 -7.73 -0.40
CA LEU A 218 19.58 -8.50 0.51
C LEU A 218 20.51 -9.48 -0.21
N GLY A 219 20.43 -9.59 -1.54
CA GLY A 219 21.27 -10.51 -2.32
C GLY A 219 20.95 -11.99 -2.07
N LEU A 220 19.71 -12.34 -1.69
CA LEU A 220 19.34 -13.70 -1.32
C LEU A 220 19.11 -14.65 -2.51
N ALA A 221 19.23 -14.14 -3.74
CA ALA A 221 19.19 -14.88 -5.00
C ALA A 221 17.93 -15.79 -5.14
N VAL A 222 16.77 -15.30 -4.71
CA VAL A 222 15.51 -16.03 -4.85
C VAL A 222 15.15 -16.17 -6.33
N ASP A 223 14.97 -17.42 -6.78
CA ASP A 223 14.63 -17.80 -8.14
C ASP A 223 13.16 -18.25 -8.29
N ASP A 224 12.50 -18.67 -7.20
CA ASP A 224 11.10 -19.05 -7.18
C ASP A 224 10.34 -18.37 -6.02
N ILE A 225 9.13 -17.92 -6.31
CA ILE A 225 8.23 -17.31 -5.32
C ILE A 225 6.89 -18.03 -5.35
N SER A 226 6.53 -18.67 -4.24
CA SER A 226 5.23 -19.30 -4.07
C SER A 226 4.33 -18.48 -3.15
N GLU A 227 3.03 -18.58 -3.37
CA GLU A 227 2.01 -17.92 -2.54
C GLU A 227 0.87 -18.88 -2.22
N THR A 228 0.40 -18.87 -0.97
CA THR A 228 -0.77 -19.62 -0.53
C THR A 228 -1.74 -18.71 0.22
N ILE A 229 -3.03 -18.93 0.02
CA ILE A 229 -4.11 -18.17 0.67
C ILE A 229 -5.10 -19.17 1.26
N GLU A 230 -5.20 -19.17 2.59
CA GLU A 230 -6.07 -20.06 3.34
C GLU A 230 -7.02 -19.27 4.25
N PRO A 231 -8.21 -19.82 4.58
CA PRO A 231 -9.11 -19.18 5.52
C PRO A 231 -8.60 -19.31 6.96
N VAL A 232 -8.73 -18.25 7.75
CA VAL A 232 -8.74 -18.36 9.22
C VAL A 232 -10.16 -18.71 9.64
N VAL A 233 -10.35 -19.91 10.22
CA VAL A 233 -11.67 -20.38 10.65
C VAL A 233 -11.91 -20.02 12.11
N ALA A 234 -13.06 -19.42 12.40
CA ALA A 234 -13.45 -19.05 13.76
C ALA A 234 -13.68 -20.32 14.60
N ARG A 235 -13.02 -20.42 15.76
CA ARG A 235 -13.20 -21.51 16.74
C ARG A 235 -14.35 -21.22 17.69
N GLU A 236 -14.63 -19.94 17.93
CA GLU A 236 -15.69 -19.44 18.77
C GLU A 236 -16.45 -18.31 18.07
N ARG A 237 -17.56 -17.88 18.65
CA ARG A 237 -18.36 -16.78 18.09
C ARG A 237 -17.61 -15.46 18.27
N VAL A 238 -17.38 -14.75 17.16
CA VAL A 238 -16.76 -13.43 17.17
C VAL A 238 -17.78 -12.38 16.72
N LYS A 239 -17.97 -11.32 17.53
CA LYS A 239 -18.87 -10.21 17.20
C LYS A 239 -18.07 -8.93 17.03
N THR A 240 -18.32 -8.24 15.91
CA THR A 240 -17.80 -6.90 15.63
C THR A 240 -18.93 -5.87 15.67
N SER A 241 -18.62 -4.61 15.42
CA SER A 241 -19.66 -3.57 15.28
C SER A 241 -20.52 -3.76 14.03
N PHE A 242 -20.12 -4.60 13.08
CA PHE A 242 -20.72 -4.69 11.75
C PHE A 242 -21.27 -6.06 11.39
N LEU A 243 -20.67 -7.13 11.93
CA LEU A 243 -21.05 -8.51 11.60
C LEU A 243 -20.74 -9.45 12.78
N GLU A 244 -21.30 -10.63 12.68
CA GLU A 244 -21.07 -11.73 13.60
C GLU A 244 -20.57 -12.93 12.81
N VAL A 245 -19.51 -13.59 13.30
CA VAL A 245 -18.93 -14.80 12.71
C VAL A 245 -19.19 -15.96 13.68
N ALA A 246 -19.87 -16.98 13.20
CA ALA A 246 -20.15 -18.17 13.99
C ALA A 246 -18.96 -19.17 13.97
N PRO A 247 -18.84 -20.05 14.96
CA PRO A 247 -17.86 -21.13 14.91
C PRO A 247 -17.99 -21.93 13.60
N GLY A 248 -16.86 -22.25 12.96
CA GLY A 248 -16.80 -22.93 11.67
C GLY A 248 -16.87 -22.02 10.44
N GLN A 249 -17.28 -20.76 10.59
CA GLN A 249 -17.20 -19.79 9.52
C GLN A 249 -15.80 -19.17 9.41
N VAL A 250 -15.52 -18.56 8.28
CA VAL A 250 -14.26 -17.82 8.02
C VAL A 250 -14.25 -16.55 8.87
N ALA A 251 -13.19 -16.35 9.63
CA ALA A 251 -12.92 -15.12 10.36
C ALA A 251 -12.09 -14.13 9.53
N GLY A 252 -11.32 -14.63 8.54
CA GLY A 252 -10.48 -13.81 7.67
C GLY A 252 -9.50 -14.64 6.87
N VAL A 253 -8.45 -13.97 6.40
CA VAL A 253 -7.44 -14.53 5.50
C VAL A 253 -6.11 -14.80 6.21
N HIS A 254 -5.48 -15.92 5.85
CA HIS A 254 -4.10 -16.27 6.16
C HIS A 254 -3.36 -16.45 4.83
N GLN A 255 -2.44 -15.56 4.53
CA GLN A 255 -1.70 -15.52 3.27
C GLN A 255 -0.22 -15.62 3.55
N ILE A 256 0.47 -16.49 2.83
CA ILE A 256 1.91 -16.71 2.98
C ILE A 256 2.56 -16.62 1.61
N ALA A 257 3.63 -15.84 1.52
CA ALA A 257 4.54 -15.85 0.38
C ALA A 257 5.92 -16.35 0.82
N ARG A 258 6.52 -17.24 0.01
CA ARG A 258 7.84 -17.81 0.25
C ARG A 258 8.74 -17.58 -0.96
N GLY A 259 9.99 -17.21 -0.68
CA GLY A 259 11.03 -17.08 -1.69
C GLY A 259 12.08 -18.18 -1.51
N PHE A 260 12.38 -18.89 -2.59
CA PHE A 260 13.33 -20.00 -2.61
C PHE A 260 14.54 -19.67 -3.49
N ALA A 261 15.74 -20.10 -3.03
CA ALA A 261 16.92 -20.20 -3.88
C ALA A 261 17.23 -21.70 -4.05
N GLY A 262 16.91 -22.26 -5.22
CA GLY A 262 16.81 -23.69 -5.43
C GLY A 262 15.78 -24.32 -4.49
N SER A 263 16.21 -25.29 -3.65
CA SER A 263 15.34 -25.94 -2.66
C SER A 263 15.32 -25.25 -1.28
N LYS A 264 16.11 -24.19 -1.07
CA LYS A 264 16.25 -23.56 0.23
C LYS A 264 15.34 -22.34 0.34
N GLU A 265 14.43 -22.35 1.34
CA GLU A 265 13.64 -21.17 1.67
C GLU A 265 14.55 -20.07 2.22
N LYS A 266 14.52 -18.90 1.62
CA LYS A 266 15.31 -17.73 1.96
C LYS A 266 14.47 -16.60 2.53
N ILE A 267 13.22 -16.52 2.11
CA ILE A 267 12.30 -15.48 2.57
C ILE A 267 10.96 -16.12 2.91
N TYR A 268 10.44 -15.77 4.09
CA TYR A 268 9.11 -16.15 4.55
C TYR A 268 8.33 -14.90 4.92
N MET A 269 7.21 -14.66 4.28
CA MET A 269 6.30 -13.57 4.61
C MET A 269 4.89 -14.10 4.90
N GLU A 270 4.35 -13.74 6.06
CA GLU A 270 3.05 -14.20 6.54
C GLU A 270 2.17 -13.02 6.90
N LEU A 271 0.98 -12.97 6.32
CA LEU A 271 -0.06 -12.01 6.64
C LEU A 271 -1.30 -12.75 7.15
N GLN A 272 -1.67 -12.49 8.38
CA GLN A 272 -2.96 -12.88 8.93
C GLN A 272 -3.82 -11.63 9.13
N MET A 273 -5.01 -11.60 8.57
CA MET A 273 -5.96 -10.51 8.75
C MET A 273 -7.35 -11.10 9.01
N PHE A 274 -7.79 -11.07 10.26
CA PHE A 274 -9.05 -11.72 10.65
C PHE A 274 -9.72 -11.01 11.83
N VAL A 275 -11.03 -11.18 11.96
CA VAL A 275 -11.80 -10.70 13.10
C VAL A 275 -11.55 -11.59 14.32
N GLY A 276 -11.33 -10.98 15.48
CA GLY A 276 -11.05 -11.69 16.73
C GLY A 276 -9.58 -12.06 16.92
N ALA A 277 -8.65 -11.42 16.22
CA ALA A 277 -7.22 -11.60 16.50
C ALA A 277 -6.88 -11.12 17.92
N THR A 278 -6.32 -12.01 18.74
CA THR A 278 -6.00 -11.74 20.14
C THR A 278 -4.64 -11.12 20.37
N ASP A 279 -3.72 -11.31 19.44
CA ASP A 279 -2.33 -10.86 19.54
C ASP A 279 -1.85 -10.21 18.23
N PRO A 280 -2.46 -9.06 17.87
CA PRO A 280 -2.03 -8.33 16.67
C PRO A 280 -0.61 -7.78 16.85
N GLY A 281 0.17 -7.82 15.77
CA GLY A 281 1.55 -7.36 15.78
C GLY A 281 2.22 -7.47 14.44
N ASP A 282 3.32 -6.72 14.27
CA ASP A 282 4.21 -6.85 13.13
C ASP A 282 5.58 -7.27 13.65
N THR A 283 6.14 -8.36 13.13
CA THR A 283 7.47 -8.85 13.49
C THR A 283 8.30 -9.09 12.24
N VAL A 284 9.51 -8.58 12.22
CA VAL A 284 10.50 -8.83 11.17
C VAL A 284 11.78 -9.41 11.78
N GLU A 285 12.36 -10.39 11.09
CA GLU A 285 13.51 -11.14 11.55
C GLU A 285 14.56 -11.27 10.45
N ILE A 286 15.80 -11.02 10.78
CA ILE A 286 16.98 -11.35 9.97
C ILE A 286 17.69 -12.52 10.65
N ILE A 287 17.84 -13.61 9.93
CA ILE A 287 18.65 -14.76 10.33
C ILE A 287 20.01 -14.60 9.65
N GLY A 288 21.05 -14.47 10.46
CA GLY A 288 22.40 -14.18 9.97
C GLY A 288 23.38 -13.93 11.10
N ASN A 289 24.33 -13.04 10.90
CA ASN A 289 25.35 -12.71 11.90
C ASN A 289 25.43 -11.18 12.12
N PRO A 290 24.87 -10.67 13.25
CA PRO A 290 24.01 -11.34 14.22
C PRO A 290 22.58 -11.56 13.69
N ASN A 291 21.83 -12.45 14.37
CA ASN A 291 20.38 -12.50 14.21
C ASN A 291 19.74 -11.24 14.79
N LEU A 292 18.75 -10.72 14.10
CA LEU A 292 18.03 -9.51 14.52
C LEU A 292 16.53 -9.75 14.48
N THR A 293 15.82 -9.28 15.49
CA THR A 293 14.35 -9.31 15.55
C THR A 293 13.84 -7.94 15.96
N LEU A 294 12.84 -7.43 15.24
CA LEU A 294 12.11 -6.22 15.57
C LEU A 294 10.62 -6.53 15.60
N THR A 295 9.95 -6.16 16.68
CA THR A 295 8.50 -6.33 16.84
C THR A 295 7.84 -5.00 17.13
N ILE A 296 6.70 -4.77 16.48
CA ILE A 296 5.78 -3.65 16.74
C ILE A 296 4.54 -4.24 17.42
N PRO A 297 4.43 -4.17 18.75
CA PRO A 297 3.28 -4.69 19.48
C PRO A 297 2.00 -3.97 19.04
N GLY A 298 0.91 -4.72 18.87
CA GLY A 298 -0.35 -4.20 18.36
C GLY A 298 -0.38 -3.97 16.86
N GLY A 299 0.77 -4.02 16.19
CA GLY A 299 0.94 -3.81 14.76
C GLY A 299 0.65 -2.38 14.29
N THR A 300 0.91 -2.12 13.02
CA THR A 300 0.64 -0.82 12.38
C THR A 300 -0.76 -0.78 11.80
N HIS A 301 -1.50 0.30 12.04
CA HIS A 301 -2.83 0.47 11.45
C HIS A 301 -2.73 0.80 9.96
N GLY A 302 -3.22 -0.10 9.07
CA GLY A 302 -3.01 -0.04 7.63
C GLY A 302 -3.37 1.31 7.00
N ASP A 303 -4.59 1.84 7.24
CA ASP A 303 -5.05 3.07 6.58
C ASP A 303 -4.27 4.31 7.07
N ILE A 304 -3.99 4.40 8.37
CA ILE A 304 -3.24 5.52 8.98
C ILE A 304 -1.78 5.49 8.52
N ALA A 305 -1.15 4.33 8.61
CA ALA A 305 0.25 4.19 8.29
C ALA A 305 0.52 4.31 6.77
N THR A 306 -0.40 3.85 5.90
CA THR A 306 -0.29 4.09 4.45
C THR A 306 -0.26 5.58 4.15
N ALA A 307 -1.21 6.35 4.70
CA ALA A 307 -1.22 7.79 4.50
C ALA A 307 0.07 8.45 5.01
N SER A 308 0.58 8.01 6.17
CA SER A 308 1.82 8.53 6.75
C SER A 308 3.03 8.23 5.87
N VAL A 309 3.19 6.99 5.39
CA VAL A 309 4.32 6.60 4.52
C VAL A 309 4.29 7.40 3.22
N VAL A 310 3.13 7.53 2.58
CA VAL A 310 2.95 8.29 1.33
C VAL A 310 3.32 9.76 1.53
N VAL A 311 2.75 10.42 2.54
CA VAL A 311 3.00 11.86 2.76
C VAL A 311 4.44 12.14 3.16
N ASN A 312 5.06 11.24 3.94
CA ASN A 312 6.46 11.38 4.33
C ASN A 312 7.44 11.11 3.18
N CYS A 313 7.02 10.43 2.11
CA CYS A 313 7.82 10.28 0.89
C CYS A 313 7.89 11.56 0.05
N ILE A 314 6.90 12.45 0.11
CA ILE A 314 6.79 13.61 -0.75
C ILE A 314 8.10 14.46 -0.79
N PRO A 315 8.67 14.89 0.34
CA PRO A 315 9.88 15.71 0.29
C PRO A 315 11.16 14.96 -0.11
N GLN A 316 11.09 13.65 -0.24
CA GLN A 316 12.23 12.79 -0.60
C GLN A 316 12.28 12.48 -2.09
N ILE A 317 11.14 12.63 -2.78
CA ILE A 317 11.02 12.32 -4.22
C ILE A 317 11.17 13.56 -5.09
N LEU A 318 11.12 14.75 -4.49
CA LEU A 318 11.35 16.06 -5.11
C LEU A 318 12.81 16.46 -5.01
#